data_b939c0211231916c7c233e63dd2cecd3
#
_entry.id   b939c0211231916c7c233e63dd2cecd3
#
_cell.length_a   1.000
_cell.length_b   1.000
_cell.length_c   1.000
_cell.angle_alpha   90.00
_cell.angle_beta   90.00
_cell.angle_gamma   90.00
#
_symmetry.space_group_name_H-M   'P 1'
#
loop_
_entity.id
_entity.type
_entity.pdbx_description
1 polymer ?
#
loop_
_entity_poly.entity_id
_entity_poly.type
_entity_poly.pdbx_seq_one_letter_code
_entity_poly.pdbx_strand_id
1 'polypeptide(L)'
;SMFCACDSFLDKQPSATSDAPITEVSQLLSLYDYVTNTYEYDYPGVYATDDYGVPLALYDASPITFGADQMSLYALSSEVMETTTGNNVWEYEYAKIFNANTIIASVGSVNGSQEEKDEALCNAYLMRGWSFFRLATVHCLPYSEANRSEMGLPLRLGTLFTEDISRATLGKTFDRILDDFREAEKYCVVDRVQEGFAWRASKCAIYGAFARVYLYMNDYDNATTYVDKALALAPGLYDYNNLDWATPVPYPATGTMAEDTLHYCETHNWNLQKIYKWSEWIYIRLQYLATQ
;
A
#
# COMPACT_ATOMS: atom_id res chain seq x y z
N SER A 1 -56.10 24.76 -5.80
CA SER A 1 -55.03 24.63 -4.82
C SER A 1 -53.72 24.29 -5.57
N MET A 2 -52.88 25.28 -5.75
CA MET A 2 -51.53 25.11 -6.29
C MET A 2 -50.63 24.60 -5.15
N PHE A 3 -50.11 23.40 -5.29
CA PHE A 3 -48.99 22.94 -4.48
C PHE A 3 -47.73 23.56 -5.08
N CYS A 4 -47.27 24.65 -4.52
CA CYS A 4 -45.92 25.14 -4.74
C CYS A 4 -45.00 24.26 -3.89
N ALA A 5 -44.48 23.19 -4.46
CA ALA A 5 -43.39 22.44 -3.87
C ALA A 5 -42.16 23.35 -3.93
N CYS A 6 -41.54 23.65 -2.79
CA CYS A 6 -40.29 24.40 -2.72
C CYS A 6 -39.18 23.54 -3.24
N ASP A 7 -38.81 23.67 -4.53
CA ASP A 7 -37.64 23.04 -5.13
C ASP A 7 -36.34 23.37 -4.36
N SER A 8 -36.28 24.55 -3.73
CA SER A 8 -35.15 24.96 -2.90
C SER A 8 -34.89 24.13 -1.63
N PHE A 9 -35.84 23.26 -1.24
CA PHE A 9 -35.63 22.33 -0.11
C PHE A 9 -34.92 21.06 -0.58
N LEU A 10 -35.16 20.65 -1.82
CA LEU A 10 -34.52 19.49 -2.42
C LEU A 10 -33.08 19.78 -2.88
N ASP A 11 -32.78 21.05 -3.12
CA ASP A 11 -31.43 21.53 -3.46
C ASP A 11 -30.51 21.73 -2.23
N LYS A 12 -31.06 21.63 -1.02
CA LYS A 12 -30.22 21.63 0.18
C LYS A 12 -29.51 20.29 0.31
N GLN A 13 -28.20 20.33 0.15
CA GLN A 13 -27.36 19.17 0.49
C GLN A 13 -27.65 18.70 1.92
N PRO A 14 -27.71 17.39 2.15
CA PRO A 14 -27.85 16.82 3.51
C PRO A 14 -26.76 17.39 4.40
N SER A 15 -27.10 17.64 5.65
CA SER A 15 -26.33 18.38 6.66
C SER A 15 -24.79 18.26 6.60
N ALA A 16 -24.14 19.36 6.81
CA ALA A 16 -22.72 19.70 6.65
C ALA A 16 -21.68 18.87 7.43
N THR A 17 -21.99 17.66 7.86
CA THR A 17 -21.08 16.86 8.70
C THR A 17 -20.55 15.58 8.04
N SER A 18 -21.05 15.15 6.88
CA SER A 18 -20.58 13.91 6.24
C SER A 18 -20.40 13.92 4.72
N ASP A 19 -20.94 14.92 3.99
CA ASP A 19 -20.98 14.87 2.53
C ASP A 19 -20.58 16.21 1.88
N ALA A 20 -19.51 16.87 2.33
CA ALA A 20 -18.96 18.00 1.60
C ALA A 20 -18.43 17.49 0.26
N PRO A 21 -18.93 18.04 -0.89
CA PRO A 21 -18.44 17.62 -2.19
C PRO A 21 -16.95 17.93 -2.32
N ILE A 22 -16.22 17.02 -2.95
CA ILE A 22 -14.82 17.25 -3.31
C ILE A 22 -14.83 18.26 -4.45
N THR A 23 -14.25 19.44 -4.23
CA THR A 23 -14.23 20.56 -5.18
C THR A 23 -12.83 20.95 -5.62
N GLU A 24 -11.82 20.58 -4.85
CA GLU A 24 -10.42 20.94 -5.07
C GLU A 24 -9.52 19.70 -5.18
N VAL A 25 -8.53 19.75 -6.05
CA VAL A 25 -7.54 18.66 -6.22
C VAL A 25 -6.75 18.39 -4.94
N SER A 26 -6.50 19.40 -4.12
CA SER A 26 -5.83 19.25 -2.82
C SER A 26 -6.57 18.32 -1.86
N GLN A 27 -7.90 18.25 -1.96
CA GLN A 27 -8.70 17.28 -1.20
C GLN A 27 -8.48 15.84 -1.68
N LEU A 28 -8.31 15.65 -3.01
CA LEU A 28 -7.96 14.34 -3.58
C LEU A 28 -6.56 13.89 -3.16
N LEU A 29 -5.59 14.81 -3.14
CA LEU A 29 -4.24 14.53 -2.65
C LEU A 29 -4.26 14.21 -1.14
N SER A 30 -5.06 14.93 -0.36
CA SER A 30 -5.25 14.63 1.07
C SER A 30 -5.91 13.27 1.30
N LEU A 31 -6.85 12.87 0.42
CA LEU A 31 -7.43 11.53 0.47
C LEU A 31 -6.36 10.45 0.19
N TYR A 32 -5.46 10.69 -0.77
CA TYR A 32 -4.35 9.78 -1.04
C TYR A 32 -3.37 9.71 0.15
N ASP A 33 -3.00 10.84 0.73
CA ASP A 33 -2.05 10.93 1.86
C ASP A 33 -2.65 10.44 3.19
N TYR A 34 -3.93 10.04 3.20
CA TYR A 34 -4.54 9.53 4.42
C TYR A 34 -3.77 8.30 4.93
N VAL A 35 -3.45 8.35 6.21
CA VAL A 35 -2.49 7.43 6.84
C VAL A 35 -2.75 5.95 6.55
N THR A 36 -4.01 5.52 6.51
CA THR A 36 -4.36 4.12 6.22
C THR A 36 -4.01 3.68 4.80
N ASN A 37 -3.88 4.61 3.85
CA ASN A 37 -3.44 4.31 2.50
C ASN A 37 -1.93 4.04 2.42
N THR A 38 -1.16 4.53 3.39
CA THR A 38 0.29 4.35 3.46
C THR A 38 0.70 3.11 4.24
N TYR A 39 -0.22 2.48 4.98
CA TYR A 39 0.06 1.24 5.72
C TYR A 39 -0.28 0.00 4.89
N GLU A 40 0.53 -1.02 5.06
CA GLU A 40 0.19 -2.40 4.69
C GLU A 40 -0.11 -3.16 5.98
N TYR A 41 -1.28 -3.76 6.03
CA TYR A 41 -1.69 -4.59 7.15
C TYR A 41 -1.08 -6.00 7.05
N ASP A 42 -1.07 -6.71 8.14
CA ASP A 42 -0.38 -7.98 8.33
C ASP A 42 -0.46 -8.88 7.10
N TYR A 43 0.70 -9.15 6.54
CA TYR A 43 0.81 -10.16 5.50
C TYR A 43 0.83 -11.53 6.15
N PRO A 44 -0.19 -12.37 5.93
CA PRO A 44 -0.27 -13.69 6.59
C PRO A 44 1.00 -14.53 6.41
N GLY A 45 1.69 -14.36 5.28
CA GLY A 45 2.92 -15.06 4.99
C GLY A 45 4.07 -14.76 5.95
N VAL A 46 4.04 -13.68 6.72
CA VAL A 46 5.11 -13.34 7.67
C VAL A 46 5.20 -14.39 8.78
N TYR A 47 4.08 -14.96 9.18
CA TYR A 47 4.05 -16.00 10.22
C TYR A 47 4.60 -17.35 9.75
N ALA A 48 4.68 -17.57 8.45
CA ALA A 48 5.18 -18.78 7.83
C ALA A 48 6.65 -18.68 7.39
N THR A 49 7.36 -17.61 7.78
CA THR A 49 8.78 -17.42 7.46
C THR A 49 9.67 -17.94 8.57
N ASP A 50 10.94 -18.20 8.24
CA ASP A 50 11.99 -18.55 9.20
C ASP A 50 12.50 -17.36 10.03
N ASP A 51 12.11 -16.13 9.65
CA ASP A 51 12.35 -14.90 10.42
C ASP A 51 11.39 -14.75 11.62
N TYR A 52 10.34 -15.56 11.69
CA TYR A 52 9.33 -15.50 12.74
C TYR A 52 9.40 -16.74 13.63
N GLY A 53 9.56 -16.54 14.93
CA GLY A 53 9.64 -17.63 15.89
C GLY A 53 8.84 -17.34 17.18
N VAL A 54 8.05 -18.32 17.61
CA VAL A 54 7.33 -18.27 18.88
C VAL A 54 7.89 -19.34 19.83
N PRO A 55 8.75 -18.98 20.79
CA PRO A 55 9.20 -19.93 21.81
C PRO A 55 8.00 -20.49 22.59
N LEU A 56 7.99 -21.80 22.85
CA LEU A 56 6.89 -22.48 23.54
C LEU A 56 6.57 -21.82 24.89
N ALA A 57 7.60 -21.39 25.63
CA ALA A 57 7.41 -20.71 26.92
C ALA A 57 6.65 -19.37 26.78
N LEU A 58 6.85 -18.65 25.67
CA LEU A 58 6.11 -17.42 25.40
C LEU A 58 4.66 -17.73 25.04
N TYR A 59 4.44 -18.73 24.21
CA TYR A 59 3.08 -19.19 23.85
C TYR A 59 2.31 -19.64 25.09
N ASP A 60 2.91 -20.49 25.93
CA ASP A 60 2.29 -21.01 27.15
C ASP A 60 1.97 -19.91 28.18
N ALA A 61 2.79 -18.86 28.22
CA ALA A 61 2.56 -17.72 29.13
C ALA A 61 1.35 -16.87 28.74
N SER A 62 1.03 -16.76 27.42
CA SER A 62 -0.08 -15.93 26.95
C SER A 62 -0.66 -16.46 25.62
N PRO A 63 -1.25 -17.65 25.60
CA PRO A 63 -1.72 -18.26 24.36
C PRO A 63 -2.84 -17.44 23.67
N ILE A 64 -3.61 -16.68 24.43
CA ILE A 64 -4.69 -15.84 23.90
C ILE A 64 -4.17 -14.68 23.03
N THR A 65 -2.90 -14.31 23.19
CA THR A 65 -2.26 -13.25 22.37
C THR A 65 -2.01 -13.70 20.93
N PHE A 66 -1.92 -15.02 20.71
CA PHE A 66 -1.65 -15.59 19.40
C PHE A 66 -2.95 -16.06 18.76
N GLY A 67 -3.35 -15.41 17.66
CA GLY A 67 -4.55 -15.79 16.92
C GLY A 67 -4.45 -17.20 16.37
N ALA A 68 -5.56 -17.93 16.31
CA ALA A 68 -5.57 -19.30 15.82
C ALA A 68 -5.15 -19.42 14.35
N ASP A 69 -5.48 -18.42 13.52
CA ASP A 69 -5.07 -18.28 12.14
C ASP A 69 -3.55 -18.04 12.01
N GLN A 70 -3.00 -17.15 12.84
CA GLN A 70 -1.56 -16.88 12.90
C GLN A 70 -0.78 -18.13 13.28
N MET A 71 -1.26 -18.86 14.28
CA MET A 71 -0.63 -20.10 14.71
C MET A 71 -0.78 -21.24 13.69
N SER A 72 -1.89 -21.29 12.95
CA SER A 72 -2.06 -22.22 11.84
C SER A 72 -1.07 -21.94 10.70
N LEU A 73 -0.85 -20.66 10.37
CA LEU A 73 0.16 -20.24 9.39
C LEU A 73 1.59 -20.53 9.89
N TYR A 74 1.88 -20.23 11.15
CA TYR A 74 3.17 -20.51 11.77
C TYR A 74 3.50 -22.03 11.75
N ALA A 75 2.51 -22.85 12.02
CA ALA A 75 2.65 -24.32 11.99
C ALA A 75 2.60 -24.90 10.57
N LEU A 76 2.47 -24.07 9.51
CA LEU A 76 2.30 -24.51 8.13
C LEU A 76 1.14 -25.51 7.99
N SER A 77 0.06 -25.28 8.72
CA SER A 77 -1.14 -26.14 8.68
C SER A 77 -1.78 -26.10 7.29
N SER A 78 -2.24 -27.25 6.81
CA SER A 78 -3.03 -27.33 5.58
C SER A 78 -4.42 -26.72 5.71
N GLU A 79 -4.90 -26.55 6.95
CA GLU A 79 -6.17 -25.92 7.26
C GLU A 79 -5.90 -24.62 8.02
N VAL A 80 -6.05 -23.49 7.32
CA VAL A 80 -6.03 -22.18 7.96
C VAL A 80 -7.44 -21.92 8.49
N MET A 81 -7.55 -21.72 9.79
CA MET A 81 -8.85 -21.39 10.40
C MET A 81 -9.26 -19.99 9.95
N GLU A 82 -10.43 -19.89 9.31
CA GLU A 82 -11.05 -18.59 9.09
C GLU A 82 -11.42 -18.00 10.46
N THR A 83 -10.82 -16.84 10.78
CA THR A 83 -11.19 -16.12 11.97
C THR A 83 -12.40 -15.26 11.69
N THR A 84 -13.25 -15.05 12.71
CA THR A 84 -14.36 -14.12 12.69
C THR A 84 -13.92 -12.65 12.68
N THR A 85 -12.66 -12.39 12.92
CA THR A 85 -12.03 -11.08 12.84
C THR A 85 -11.47 -10.90 11.44
N GLY A 86 -12.21 -10.30 10.56
CA GLY A 86 -11.98 -10.01 9.15
C GLY A 86 -10.58 -10.20 8.57
N ASN A 87 -10.51 -10.52 7.31
CA ASN A 87 -9.25 -10.56 6.57
C ASN A 87 -8.76 -9.11 6.34
N ASN A 88 -7.90 -8.63 7.23
CA ASN A 88 -7.42 -7.26 7.21
C ASN A 88 -6.82 -6.87 5.85
N VAL A 89 -6.09 -7.78 5.18
CA VAL A 89 -5.51 -7.50 3.85
C VAL A 89 -6.60 -7.23 2.82
N TRP A 90 -7.65 -8.05 2.80
CA TRP A 90 -8.75 -7.89 1.85
C TRP A 90 -9.48 -6.56 2.05
N GLU A 91 -9.89 -6.29 3.28
CA GLU A 91 -10.65 -5.09 3.63
C GLU A 91 -9.87 -3.81 3.34
N TYR A 92 -8.64 -3.73 3.84
CA TYR A 92 -7.83 -2.52 3.71
C TYR A 92 -7.34 -2.27 2.29
N GLU A 93 -6.97 -3.30 1.54
CA GLU A 93 -6.55 -3.09 0.15
C GLU A 93 -7.73 -2.69 -0.75
N TYR A 94 -8.95 -3.25 -0.53
CA TYR A 94 -10.13 -2.78 -1.24
C TYR A 94 -10.58 -1.38 -0.82
N ALA A 95 -10.36 -0.96 0.42
CA ALA A 95 -10.58 0.43 0.83
C ALA A 95 -9.64 1.39 0.09
N LYS A 96 -8.35 1.03 -0.08
CA LYS A 96 -7.39 1.80 -0.89
C LYS A 96 -7.80 1.85 -2.37
N ILE A 97 -8.26 0.73 -2.93
CA ILE A 97 -8.78 0.66 -4.30
C ILE A 97 -9.98 1.60 -4.45
N PHE A 98 -10.88 1.64 -3.48
CA PHE A 98 -12.02 2.55 -3.48
C PHE A 98 -11.57 4.02 -3.43
N ASN A 99 -10.60 4.36 -2.58
CA ASN A 99 -10.02 5.71 -2.52
C ASN A 99 -9.37 6.09 -3.85
N ALA A 100 -8.61 5.18 -4.46
CA ALA A 100 -8.02 5.40 -5.78
C ALA A 100 -9.08 5.64 -6.86
N ASN A 101 -10.14 4.82 -6.88
CA ASN A 101 -11.24 4.98 -7.81
C ASN A 101 -11.96 6.31 -7.62
N THR A 102 -12.14 6.77 -6.36
CA THR A 102 -12.72 8.07 -6.03
C THR A 102 -11.88 9.20 -6.62
N ILE A 103 -10.56 9.14 -6.47
CA ILE A 103 -9.64 10.14 -7.05
C ILE A 103 -9.77 10.13 -8.57
N ILE A 104 -9.67 8.96 -9.21
CA ILE A 104 -9.73 8.82 -10.68
C ILE A 104 -11.06 9.34 -11.24
N ALA A 105 -12.17 9.04 -10.57
CA ALA A 105 -13.50 9.46 -11.01
C ALA A 105 -13.74 10.97 -10.82
N SER A 106 -13.15 11.57 -9.79
CA SER A 106 -13.44 12.97 -9.40
C SER A 106 -12.49 13.99 -10.00
N VAL A 107 -11.28 13.59 -10.41
CA VAL A 107 -10.21 14.51 -10.83
C VAL A 107 -10.62 15.45 -11.97
N GLY A 108 -11.48 14.98 -12.88
CA GLY A 108 -11.97 15.80 -14.02
C GLY A 108 -12.91 16.93 -13.60
N SER A 109 -13.58 16.82 -12.45
CA SER A 109 -14.62 17.76 -11.98
C SER A 109 -14.15 18.73 -10.91
N VAL A 110 -12.93 18.57 -10.37
CA VAL A 110 -12.40 19.45 -9.31
C VAL A 110 -11.56 20.58 -9.88
N ASN A 111 -11.45 21.68 -9.11
CA ASN A 111 -10.54 22.77 -9.42
C ASN A 111 -9.09 22.37 -9.10
N GLY A 112 -8.16 22.95 -9.83
CA GLY A 112 -6.72 22.74 -9.68
C GLY A 112 -6.00 22.77 -11.02
N SER A 113 -4.69 22.89 -10.99
CA SER A 113 -3.85 22.86 -12.19
C SER A 113 -3.83 21.47 -12.82
N GLN A 114 -3.49 21.39 -14.10
CA GLN A 114 -3.35 20.11 -14.77
C GLN A 114 -2.23 19.25 -14.13
N GLU A 115 -1.16 19.88 -13.70
CA GLU A 115 -0.04 19.23 -13.02
C GLU A 115 -0.46 18.56 -11.71
N GLU A 116 -1.25 19.27 -10.87
CA GLU A 116 -1.79 18.71 -9.63
C GLU A 116 -2.77 17.54 -9.90
N LYS A 117 -3.56 17.66 -10.98
CA LYS A 117 -4.48 16.60 -11.42
C LYS A 117 -3.71 15.36 -11.90
N ASP A 118 -2.65 15.56 -12.65
CA ASP A 118 -1.78 14.48 -13.13
C ASP A 118 -1.06 13.82 -11.95
N GLU A 119 -0.59 14.58 -10.96
CA GLU A 119 -0.04 14.03 -9.72
C GLU A 119 -1.07 13.16 -8.99
N ALA A 120 -2.30 13.62 -8.84
CA ALA A 120 -3.37 12.86 -8.20
C ALA A 120 -3.67 11.56 -8.95
N LEU A 121 -3.73 11.58 -10.28
CA LEU A 121 -3.92 10.40 -11.12
C LEU A 121 -2.75 9.41 -11.01
N CYS A 122 -1.52 9.92 -11.09
CA CYS A 122 -0.32 9.10 -10.95
C CYS A 122 -0.33 8.33 -9.63
N ASN A 123 -0.59 9.03 -8.52
CA ASN A 123 -0.68 8.43 -7.19
C ASN A 123 -1.80 7.40 -7.08
N ALA A 124 -2.98 7.72 -7.61
CA ALA A 124 -4.15 6.83 -7.53
C ALA A 124 -3.96 5.54 -8.33
N TYR A 125 -3.43 5.63 -9.55
CA TYR A 125 -3.16 4.46 -10.37
C TYR A 125 -2.08 3.56 -9.78
N LEU A 126 -0.98 4.13 -9.28
CA LEU A 126 0.06 3.34 -8.60
C LEU A 126 -0.51 2.63 -7.36
N MET A 127 -1.27 3.33 -6.53
CA MET A 127 -1.91 2.75 -5.34
C MET A 127 -2.85 1.61 -5.71
N ARG A 128 -3.72 1.80 -6.73
CA ARG A 128 -4.68 0.79 -7.14
C ARG A 128 -4.01 -0.47 -7.69
N GLY A 129 -3.05 -0.31 -8.59
CA GLY A 129 -2.31 -1.42 -9.16
C GLY A 129 -1.53 -2.19 -8.08
N TRP A 130 -0.89 -1.47 -7.16
CA TRP A 130 -0.17 -2.09 -6.05
C TRP A 130 -1.12 -2.85 -5.10
N SER A 131 -2.27 -2.27 -4.77
CA SER A 131 -3.28 -2.92 -3.92
C SER A 131 -3.84 -4.19 -4.57
N PHE A 132 -4.11 -4.18 -5.89
CA PHE A 132 -4.48 -5.41 -6.60
C PHE A 132 -3.35 -6.45 -6.58
N PHE A 133 -2.10 -6.03 -6.73
CA PHE A 133 -0.96 -6.95 -6.63
C PHE A 133 -0.87 -7.59 -5.24
N ARG A 134 -0.99 -6.80 -4.18
CA ARG A 134 -1.03 -7.30 -2.80
C ARG A 134 -2.14 -8.33 -2.58
N LEU A 135 -3.35 -8.01 -3.02
CA LEU A 135 -4.49 -8.93 -2.94
C LEU A 135 -4.22 -10.22 -3.74
N ALA A 136 -3.67 -10.11 -4.94
CA ALA A 136 -3.38 -11.27 -5.77
C ALA A 136 -2.35 -12.21 -5.14
N THR A 137 -1.32 -11.66 -4.48
CA THR A 137 -0.29 -12.48 -3.82
C THR A 137 -0.82 -13.25 -2.60
N VAL A 138 -1.91 -12.79 -1.98
CA VAL A 138 -2.51 -13.43 -0.79
C VAL A 138 -3.68 -14.34 -1.16
N HIS A 139 -4.50 -13.95 -2.14
CA HIS A 139 -5.83 -14.56 -2.38
C HIS A 139 -5.95 -15.29 -3.72
N CYS A 140 -4.89 -15.36 -4.50
CA CYS A 140 -4.88 -16.07 -5.76
C CYS A 140 -3.76 -17.14 -5.79
N LEU A 141 -3.86 -18.05 -6.73
CA LEU A 141 -2.74 -18.95 -7.03
C LEU A 141 -1.53 -18.13 -7.51
N PRO A 142 -0.30 -18.61 -7.33
CA PRO A 142 0.88 -17.99 -7.91
C PRO A 142 0.71 -17.83 -9.43
N TYR A 143 1.14 -16.68 -9.96
CA TYR A 143 1.03 -16.44 -11.39
C TYR A 143 1.90 -17.41 -12.18
N SER A 144 1.31 -17.99 -13.20
CA SER A 144 2.00 -18.68 -14.28
C SER A 144 1.12 -18.65 -15.53
N GLU A 145 1.68 -18.89 -16.70
CA GLU A 145 0.88 -19.00 -17.93
C GLU A 145 -0.17 -20.11 -17.85
N ALA A 146 0.13 -21.20 -17.15
CA ALA A 146 -0.82 -22.29 -16.93
C ALA A 146 -2.00 -21.88 -16.03
N ASN A 147 -1.79 -20.94 -15.12
CA ASN A 147 -2.78 -20.48 -14.14
C ASN A 147 -3.57 -19.23 -14.62
N ARG A 148 -3.33 -18.70 -15.82
CA ARG A 148 -4.00 -17.47 -16.29
C ARG A 148 -5.52 -17.56 -16.32
N SER A 149 -6.08 -18.73 -16.54
CA SER A 149 -7.53 -18.96 -16.54
C SER A 149 -8.12 -19.17 -15.14
N GLU A 150 -7.28 -19.41 -14.15
CA GLU A 150 -7.70 -19.61 -12.77
C GLU A 150 -8.32 -18.35 -12.16
N MET A 151 -8.92 -18.51 -10.99
CA MET A 151 -9.64 -17.46 -10.30
C MET A 151 -8.68 -16.35 -9.82
N GLY A 152 -8.92 -15.15 -10.30
CA GLY A 152 -8.23 -13.92 -9.89
C GLY A 152 -9.04 -13.12 -8.85
N LEU A 153 -9.10 -11.82 -8.99
CA LEU A 153 -9.74 -10.88 -8.06
C LEU A 153 -11.01 -10.26 -8.65
N PRO A 154 -11.96 -9.79 -7.82
CA PRO A 154 -12.97 -8.81 -8.23
C PRO A 154 -12.30 -7.50 -8.63
N LEU A 155 -12.38 -7.13 -9.90
CA LEU A 155 -11.75 -5.91 -10.41
C LEU A 155 -12.69 -4.71 -10.23
N ARG A 156 -12.75 -4.17 -9.02
CA ARG A 156 -13.52 -2.97 -8.70
C ARG A 156 -12.80 -1.73 -9.26
N LEU A 157 -13.35 -1.14 -10.32
CA LEU A 157 -12.75 0.00 -11.03
C LEU A 157 -13.54 1.31 -10.92
N GLY A 158 -14.67 1.27 -10.27
CA GLY A 158 -15.53 2.43 -10.00
C GLY A 158 -15.85 2.59 -8.52
N THR A 159 -16.84 3.45 -8.24
CA THR A 159 -17.26 3.81 -6.88
C THR A 159 -18.67 3.35 -6.54
N LEU A 160 -19.38 2.71 -7.47
CA LEU A 160 -20.75 2.28 -7.28
C LEU A 160 -20.83 0.93 -6.56
N PHE A 161 -21.75 0.81 -5.60
CA PHE A 161 -21.99 -0.46 -4.92
C PHE A 161 -22.67 -1.52 -5.80
N THR A 162 -23.22 -1.11 -6.95
CA THR A 162 -23.90 -1.97 -7.93
C THR A 162 -22.94 -2.58 -8.97
N GLU A 163 -21.64 -2.33 -8.87
CA GLU A 163 -20.66 -2.94 -9.76
C GLU A 163 -20.64 -4.46 -9.62
N ASP A 164 -20.26 -5.13 -10.72
CA ASP A 164 -19.99 -6.56 -10.69
C ASP A 164 -18.82 -6.87 -9.75
N ILE A 165 -19.09 -7.72 -8.77
CA ILE A 165 -18.11 -8.19 -7.79
C ILE A 165 -17.63 -9.62 -8.09
N SER A 166 -17.97 -10.18 -9.25
CA SER A 166 -17.46 -11.47 -9.67
C SER A 166 -15.93 -11.43 -9.81
N ARG A 167 -15.28 -12.54 -9.50
CA ARG A 167 -13.84 -12.64 -9.65
C ARG A 167 -13.47 -12.75 -11.13
N ALA A 168 -12.56 -11.91 -11.56
CA ALA A 168 -11.93 -12.02 -12.87
C ALA A 168 -10.98 -13.23 -12.91
N THR A 169 -10.42 -13.53 -14.08
CA THR A 169 -9.34 -14.51 -14.16
C THR A 169 -8.03 -13.94 -13.62
N LEU A 170 -7.11 -14.82 -13.21
CA LEU A 170 -5.78 -14.44 -12.76
C LEU A 170 -5.04 -13.62 -13.83
N GLY A 171 -5.13 -14.02 -15.10
CA GLY A 171 -4.55 -13.26 -16.21
C GLY A 171 -5.09 -11.84 -16.28
N LYS A 172 -6.42 -11.65 -16.26
CA LYS A 172 -7.03 -10.31 -16.26
C LYS A 172 -6.64 -9.48 -15.04
N THR A 173 -6.43 -10.13 -13.90
CA THR A 173 -5.97 -9.45 -12.69
C THR A 173 -4.58 -8.87 -12.88
N PHE A 174 -3.63 -9.65 -13.39
CA PHE A 174 -2.27 -9.15 -13.64
C PHE A 174 -2.20 -8.17 -14.81
N ASP A 175 -3.01 -8.37 -15.86
CA ASP A 175 -3.15 -7.39 -16.95
C ASP A 175 -3.60 -6.04 -16.37
N ARG A 176 -4.60 -6.02 -15.46
CA ARG A 176 -5.07 -4.79 -14.78
C ARG A 176 -4.00 -4.13 -13.91
N ILE A 177 -3.23 -4.91 -13.16
CA ILE A 177 -2.12 -4.39 -12.34
C ILE A 177 -1.11 -3.64 -13.23
N LEU A 178 -0.68 -4.28 -14.31
CA LEU A 178 0.27 -3.67 -15.23
C LEU A 178 -0.31 -2.45 -15.98
N ASP A 179 -1.59 -2.48 -16.32
CA ASP A 179 -2.26 -1.33 -16.95
C ASP A 179 -2.35 -0.14 -16.00
N ASP A 180 -2.64 -0.37 -14.72
CA ASP A 180 -2.65 0.69 -13.72
C ASP A 180 -1.25 1.33 -13.57
N PHE A 181 -0.19 0.54 -13.60
CA PHE A 181 1.16 1.10 -13.58
C PHE A 181 1.52 1.87 -14.86
N ARG A 182 1.02 1.45 -16.04
CA ARG A 182 1.18 2.20 -17.29
C ARG A 182 0.45 3.54 -17.23
N GLU A 183 -0.77 3.55 -16.70
CA GLU A 183 -1.50 4.81 -16.48
C GLU A 183 -0.78 5.70 -15.45
N ALA A 184 -0.25 5.12 -14.37
CA ALA A 184 0.55 5.88 -13.42
C ALA A 184 1.79 6.50 -14.11
N GLU A 185 2.53 5.74 -14.94
CA GLU A 185 3.70 6.24 -15.68
C GLU A 185 3.33 7.40 -16.61
N LYS A 186 2.19 7.30 -17.29
CA LYS A 186 1.70 8.32 -18.25
C LYS A 186 1.47 9.68 -17.58
N TYR A 187 0.93 9.70 -16.36
CA TYR A 187 0.66 10.92 -15.61
C TYR A 187 1.83 11.36 -14.72
N CYS A 188 2.88 10.57 -14.62
CA CYS A 188 3.98 10.85 -13.71
C CYS A 188 4.98 11.83 -14.32
N VAL A 189 5.08 13.01 -13.72
CA VAL A 189 6.03 14.06 -14.13
C VAL A 189 7.29 14.11 -13.26
N VAL A 190 7.28 13.40 -12.12
CA VAL A 190 8.35 13.43 -11.12
C VAL A 190 9.21 12.19 -11.24
N ASP A 191 10.50 12.37 -11.50
CA ASP A 191 11.45 11.25 -11.57
C ASP A 191 11.65 10.60 -10.20
N ARG A 192 11.74 11.44 -9.16
CA ARG A 192 11.80 11.04 -7.75
C ARG A 192 11.04 12.01 -6.87
N VAL A 193 10.37 11.47 -5.86
CA VAL A 193 9.71 12.31 -4.86
C VAL A 193 10.73 13.04 -3.99
N GLN A 194 10.30 14.16 -3.44
CA GLN A 194 11.03 14.91 -2.44
C GLN A 194 11.28 14.07 -1.18
N GLU A 195 12.39 14.31 -0.55
CA GLU A 195 12.69 13.69 0.76
C GLU A 195 11.52 13.89 1.74
N GLY A 196 11.14 12.83 2.42
CA GLY A 196 10.01 12.83 3.33
C GLY A 196 8.66 12.50 2.72
N PHE A 197 8.58 12.21 1.41
CA PHE A 197 7.34 11.84 0.71
C PHE A 197 7.45 10.51 -0.05
N ALA A 198 8.28 9.59 0.44
CA ALA A 198 8.54 8.32 -0.23
C ALA A 198 7.30 7.41 -0.42
N TRP A 199 6.16 7.75 0.17
CA TRP A 199 4.89 7.06 -0.08
C TRP A 199 4.15 7.54 -1.33
N ARG A 200 4.56 8.67 -1.94
CA ARG A 200 3.98 9.20 -3.17
C ARG A 200 4.61 8.56 -4.40
N ALA A 201 3.87 8.60 -5.49
CA ALA A 201 4.33 8.06 -6.76
C ALA A 201 5.45 8.91 -7.37
N SER A 202 6.38 8.21 -8.02
CA SER A 202 7.41 8.77 -8.89
C SER A 202 7.72 7.77 -9.99
N LYS A 203 8.40 8.17 -11.05
CA LYS A 203 8.83 7.21 -12.09
C LYS A 203 9.71 6.11 -11.49
N CYS A 204 10.61 6.46 -10.57
CA CYS A 204 11.45 5.48 -9.89
C CYS A 204 10.60 4.45 -9.11
N ALA A 205 9.57 4.92 -8.38
CA ALA A 205 8.62 4.04 -7.65
C ALA A 205 7.83 3.14 -8.59
N ILE A 206 7.30 3.70 -9.69
CA ILE A 206 6.51 2.96 -10.68
C ILE A 206 7.38 1.89 -11.35
N TYR A 207 8.62 2.22 -11.72
CA TYR A 207 9.54 1.23 -12.31
C TYR A 207 9.91 0.13 -11.33
N GLY A 208 10.11 0.47 -10.05
CA GLY A 208 10.30 -0.52 -8.99
C GLY A 208 9.08 -1.45 -8.81
N ALA A 209 7.87 -0.90 -8.92
CA ALA A 209 6.63 -1.68 -8.87
C ALA A 209 6.50 -2.63 -10.08
N PHE A 210 6.75 -2.15 -11.31
CA PHE A 210 6.80 -2.99 -12.50
C PHE A 210 7.82 -4.12 -12.36
N ALA A 211 9.04 -3.79 -11.93
CA ALA A 211 10.11 -4.77 -11.77
C ALA A 211 9.69 -5.89 -10.80
N ARG A 212 9.07 -5.54 -9.68
CA ARG A 212 8.58 -6.51 -8.69
C ARG A 212 7.47 -7.41 -9.24
N VAL A 213 6.51 -6.84 -9.96
CA VAL A 213 5.41 -7.61 -10.53
C VAL A 213 5.91 -8.53 -11.64
N TYR A 214 6.77 -8.06 -12.54
CA TYR A 214 7.36 -8.91 -13.57
C TYR A 214 8.24 -10.03 -12.99
N LEU A 215 9.00 -9.74 -11.93
CA LEU A 215 9.75 -10.76 -11.20
C LEU A 215 8.82 -11.84 -10.62
N TYR A 216 7.70 -11.43 -10.00
CA TYR A 216 6.70 -12.36 -9.48
C TYR A 216 6.05 -13.20 -10.59
N MET A 217 5.89 -12.62 -11.79
CA MET A 217 5.38 -13.32 -12.96
C MET A 217 6.41 -14.23 -13.64
N ASN A 218 7.65 -14.27 -13.16
CA ASN A 218 8.81 -14.95 -13.78
C ASN A 218 9.17 -14.38 -15.17
N ASP A 219 8.77 -13.15 -15.47
CA ASP A 219 9.16 -12.41 -16.66
C ASP A 219 10.46 -11.63 -16.37
N TYR A 220 11.59 -12.33 -16.40
CA TYR A 220 12.88 -11.78 -16.01
C TYR A 220 13.40 -10.71 -16.95
N ASP A 221 13.06 -10.77 -18.23
CA ASP A 221 13.50 -9.78 -19.23
C ASP A 221 12.86 -8.42 -18.97
N ASN A 222 11.55 -8.39 -18.76
CA ASN A 222 10.85 -7.17 -18.37
C ASN A 222 11.25 -6.71 -16.96
N ALA A 223 11.40 -7.64 -16.00
CA ALA A 223 11.87 -7.31 -14.66
C ALA A 223 13.23 -6.57 -14.71
N THR A 224 14.21 -7.09 -15.45
CA THR A 224 15.52 -6.47 -15.64
C THR A 224 15.41 -5.09 -16.29
N THR A 225 14.61 -4.98 -17.35
CA THR A 225 14.39 -3.70 -18.03
C THR A 225 13.88 -2.61 -17.08
N TYR A 226 12.93 -2.95 -16.21
CA TYR A 226 12.38 -1.97 -15.27
C TYR A 226 13.27 -1.75 -14.05
N VAL A 227 14.06 -2.74 -13.62
CA VAL A 227 15.11 -2.55 -12.62
C VAL A 227 16.13 -1.51 -13.11
N ASP A 228 16.62 -1.65 -14.35
CA ASP A 228 17.58 -0.71 -14.92
C ASP A 228 17.04 0.72 -15.01
N LYS A 229 15.77 0.86 -15.41
CA LYS A 229 15.07 2.17 -15.39
C LYS A 229 14.97 2.76 -13.98
N ALA A 230 14.64 1.95 -12.99
CA ALA A 230 14.52 2.40 -11.60
C ALA A 230 15.88 2.81 -11.03
N LEU A 231 16.92 2.00 -11.26
CA LEU A 231 18.29 2.27 -10.79
C LEU A 231 18.88 3.52 -11.43
N ALA A 232 18.56 3.81 -12.70
CA ALA A 232 18.99 5.04 -13.37
C ALA A 232 18.46 6.31 -12.68
N LEU A 233 17.32 6.21 -11.98
CA LEU A 233 16.71 7.33 -11.25
C LEU A 233 16.97 7.26 -9.74
N ALA A 234 17.36 6.09 -9.21
CA ALA A 234 17.63 5.91 -7.79
C ALA A 234 18.92 6.62 -7.38
N PRO A 235 19.03 7.12 -6.14
CA PRO A 235 20.34 7.52 -5.60
C PRO A 235 21.16 6.26 -5.42
N GLY A 236 22.45 6.36 -5.33
CA GLY A 236 23.28 5.24 -4.93
C GLY A 236 22.87 4.68 -3.55
N LEU A 237 23.33 3.47 -3.26
CA LEU A 237 23.21 2.90 -1.92
C LEU A 237 24.12 3.66 -0.95
N TYR A 238 23.77 3.65 0.32
CA TYR A 238 24.65 4.19 1.36
C TYR A 238 25.95 3.38 1.44
N ASP A 239 27.06 4.07 1.52
CA ASP A 239 28.34 3.43 1.85
C ASP A 239 28.44 3.25 3.36
N TYR A 240 28.09 2.08 3.84
CA TYR A 240 28.13 1.75 5.26
C TYR A 240 29.53 1.82 5.89
N ASN A 241 30.62 1.84 5.06
CA ASN A 241 31.97 1.99 5.58
C ASN A 241 32.30 3.45 5.93
N ASN A 242 31.57 4.40 5.34
CA ASN A 242 31.78 5.84 5.52
C ASN A 242 30.63 6.52 6.29
N LEU A 243 29.81 5.75 7.01
CA LEU A 243 28.77 6.33 7.85
C LEU A 243 29.35 6.87 9.17
N ASP A 244 29.04 8.12 9.47
CA ASP A 244 29.32 8.68 10.80
C ASP A 244 28.32 8.11 11.79
N TRP A 245 28.80 7.43 12.81
CA TRP A 245 27.98 6.93 13.89
C TRP A 245 27.60 8.08 14.82
N ALA A 246 26.31 8.27 15.04
CA ALA A 246 25.81 9.24 15.98
C ALA A 246 26.29 8.90 17.41
N THR A 247 26.31 9.90 18.26
CA THR A 247 26.53 9.73 19.70
C THR A 247 25.55 8.65 20.24
N PRO A 248 26.04 7.71 21.05
CA PRO A 248 25.19 6.68 21.64
C PRO A 248 23.98 7.30 22.33
N VAL A 249 22.79 6.86 21.97
CA VAL A 249 21.56 7.30 22.64
C VAL A 249 21.14 6.20 23.60
N PRO A 250 20.90 6.52 24.87
CA PRO A 250 20.36 5.56 25.82
C PRO A 250 19.04 5.00 25.25
N TYR A 251 18.88 3.69 25.29
CA TYR A 251 17.62 3.06 24.96
C TYR A 251 16.54 3.64 25.89
N PRO A 252 15.41 4.15 25.36
CA PRO A 252 14.37 4.69 26.23
C PRO A 252 13.92 3.58 27.17
N ALA A 253 14.23 3.74 28.46
CA ALA A 253 13.91 2.79 29.49
C ALA A 253 12.40 2.69 29.67
N THR A 254 11.76 1.80 28.95
CA THR A 254 10.52 1.19 29.39
C THR A 254 10.90 -0.01 30.28
N GLY A 255 11.44 0.38 31.46
CA GLY A 255 11.32 -0.39 32.69
C GLY A 255 12.14 -1.60 32.87
N THR A 256 13.10 -2.14 32.13
CA THR A 256 13.95 -3.26 32.62
C THR A 256 15.20 -3.59 31.81
N MET A 257 15.43 -2.97 30.69
CA MET A 257 16.73 -3.08 30.01
C MET A 257 17.54 -1.80 30.27
N ALA A 258 17.98 -1.64 31.50
CA ALA A 258 18.96 -0.64 31.86
C ALA A 258 20.28 -0.99 31.17
N GLU A 259 20.85 -0.04 30.48
CA GLU A 259 22.26 0.04 30.08
C GLU A 259 22.66 -0.40 28.68
N ASP A 260 21.80 -0.92 27.81
CA ASP A 260 22.20 -1.09 26.42
C ASP A 260 22.11 0.24 25.66
N THR A 261 23.27 0.74 25.29
CA THR A 261 23.40 1.90 24.42
C THR A 261 23.32 1.43 22.97
N LEU A 262 22.29 1.87 22.24
CA LEU A 262 22.22 1.61 20.81
C LEU A 262 23.04 2.68 20.07
N HIS A 263 23.93 2.22 19.21
CA HIS A 263 24.68 3.08 18.32
C HIS A 263 23.90 3.23 17.01
N TYR A 264 23.45 4.44 16.72
CA TYR A 264 22.79 4.76 15.47
C TYR A 264 23.69 5.58 14.57
N CYS A 265 23.69 5.28 13.30
CA CYS A 265 24.04 6.26 12.30
C CYS A 265 22.93 7.34 12.26
N GLU A 266 23.27 8.63 12.21
CA GLU A 266 22.27 9.70 12.13
C GLU A 266 21.34 9.56 10.93
N THR A 267 21.84 9.03 9.80
CA THR A 267 21.09 8.73 8.60
C THR A 267 20.10 7.57 8.78
N HIS A 268 20.30 6.70 9.75
CA HIS A 268 19.50 5.50 10.03
C HIS A 268 18.79 5.57 11.37
N ASN A 269 18.49 6.76 11.85
CA ASN A 269 17.75 6.93 13.08
C ASN A 269 16.33 6.36 12.93
N TRP A 270 15.98 5.37 13.73
CA TRP A 270 14.69 4.69 13.81
C TRP A 270 13.52 5.60 14.23
N ASN A 271 13.75 6.88 14.36
CA ASN A 271 12.66 7.80 14.55
C ASN A 271 11.73 7.73 13.33
N LEU A 272 10.49 7.29 13.54
CA LEU A 272 9.47 7.18 12.51
C LEU A 272 9.34 8.47 11.67
N GLN A 273 9.60 9.63 12.25
CA GLN A 273 9.61 10.90 11.53
C GLN A 273 10.77 11.03 10.52
N LYS A 274 11.84 10.25 10.67
CA LYS A 274 13.00 10.30 9.78
C LYS A 274 13.05 9.14 8.79
N ILE A 275 12.27 8.07 9.00
CA ILE A 275 12.29 6.90 8.10
C ILE A 275 11.91 7.28 6.68
N TYR A 276 10.99 8.22 6.50
CA TYR A 276 10.58 8.73 5.19
C TYR A 276 11.65 9.58 4.48
N LYS A 277 12.71 9.94 5.17
CA LYS A 277 13.81 10.77 4.66
C LYS A 277 14.98 9.96 4.12
N TRP A 278 14.93 8.65 4.22
CA TRP A 278 15.99 7.81 3.70
C TRP A 278 16.04 7.86 2.18
N SER A 279 17.17 8.29 1.64
CA SER A 279 17.33 8.47 0.20
C SER A 279 17.30 7.17 -0.59
N GLU A 280 17.61 6.03 0.01
CA GLU A 280 17.52 4.70 -0.62
C GLU A 280 16.08 4.25 -0.87
N TRP A 281 15.11 4.80 -0.14
CA TRP A 281 13.72 4.43 -0.29
C TRP A 281 13.12 5.09 -1.52
N ILE A 282 12.79 4.29 -2.51
CA ILE A 282 12.16 4.75 -3.75
C ILE A 282 10.63 4.77 -3.66
N TYR A 283 10.08 3.89 -2.82
CA TYR A 283 8.66 3.82 -2.48
C TYR A 283 8.49 3.09 -1.16
N ILE A 284 7.69 3.63 -0.26
CA ILE A 284 7.48 3.07 1.06
C ILE A 284 6.01 2.80 1.33
N ARG A 285 5.74 1.61 1.83
CA ARG A 285 4.51 1.25 2.52
C ARG A 285 4.92 0.72 3.89
N LEU A 286 4.40 1.32 4.94
CA LEU A 286 4.71 0.89 6.29
C LEU A 286 3.89 -0.34 6.64
N GLN A 287 4.53 -1.40 7.10
CA GLN A 287 3.80 -2.50 7.67
C GLN A 287 3.25 -2.07 9.03
N TYR A 288 1.94 -2.12 9.19
CA TYR A 288 1.30 -1.97 10.49
C TYR A 288 1.44 -3.29 11.24
N LEU A 289 2.39 -3.35 12.13
CA LEU A 289 2.43 -4.40 13.13
C LEU A 289 1.47 -3.94 14.23
N ALA A 290 0.36 -4.63 14.39
CA ALA A 290 -0.47 -4.43 15.57
C ALA A 290 0.41 -4.72 16.78
N THR A 291 0.83 -3.67 17.49
CA THR A 291 1.43 -3.83 18.80
C THR A 291 0.33 -4.34 19.73
N GLN A 292 0.32 -5.63 19.96
CA GLN A 292 -0.46 -6.21 21.05
C GLN A 292 0.26 -6.03 22.36
#